data_1f11dfeabd77f4fa58c32d176cb0cf22
#
_entry.id   1f11dfeabd77f4fa58c32d176cb0cf22
#
_cell.length_a   1.000
_cell.length_b   1.000
_cell.length_c   1.000
_cell.angle_alpha   90.00
_cell.angle_beta   90.00
_cell.angle_gamma   90.00
#
_symmetry.space_group_name_H-M   'P 1'
#
loop_
_entity.id
_entity.type
_entity.pdbx_description
1 polymer ?
#
loop_
_entity_poly.entity_id
_entity_poly.type
_entity_poly.pdbx_seq_one_letter_code
_entity_poly.pdbx_strand_id
1 'polypeptide(L)'
;MDAAQPADWVEVAATDPLYILYTSGTTGIPKGVVRDNGGHAVALKWSMPNVFATGSGEVFWAASDIGWTVGHCYIVYAPLLHGCTTVLYEGKPVGTPDAGAFWRVCAQHGVGVLFTAPTAFRAIKREDPEGKLMTAHDL
;
A
#
# COMPACT_ATOMS: atom_id res chain seq x y z
N MET A 1 -22.97 2.79 -7.48
CA MET A 1 -22.34 1.93 -8.50
C MET A 1 -23.34 1.43 -9.53
N ASP A 2 -24.60 1.27 -9.17
CA ASP A 2 -25.63 0.67 -10.03
C ASP A 2 -25.95 1.43 -11.32
N ALA A 3 -25.54 2.71 -11.42
CA ALA A 3 -25.71 3.53 -12.61
C ALA A 3 -24.42 3.66 -13.46
N ALA A 4 -23.34 3.03 -13.06
CA ALA A 4 -22.07 3.09 -13.79
C ALA A 4 -22.15 2.18 -15.03
N GLN A 5 -21.72 2.72 -16.17
CA GLN A 5 -21.55 1.95 -17.40
C GLN A 5 -20.07 1.55 -17.54
N PRO A 6 -19.77 0.37 -18.13
CA PRO A 6 -18.40 0.01 -18.49
C PRO A 6 -17.78 1.08 -19.36
N ALA A 7 -16.52 1.41 -19.09
CA ALA A 7 -15.72 2.29 -19.94
C ALA A 7 -14.70 1.45 -20.70
N ASP A 8 -14.47 1.79 -21.96
CA ASP A 8 -13.43 1.16 -22.75
C ASP A 8 -12.04 1.57 -22.24
N TRP A 9 -11.08 0.71 -22.46
CA TRP A 9 -9.67 1.01 -22.20
C TRP A 9 -9.09 1.92 -23.30
N VAL A 10 -8.08 2.68 -22.93
CA VAL A 10 -7.33 3.53 -23.86
C VAL A 10 -5.97 2.90 -24.12
N GLU A 11 -5.64 2.71 -25.38
CA GLU A 11 -4.32 2.24 -25.79
C GLU A 11 -3.27 3.32 -25.55
N VAL A 12 -2.18 2.95 -24.85
CA VAL A 12 -1.06 3.85 -24.54
C VAL A 12 0.26 3.13 -24.79
N ALA A 13 1.31 3.87 -25.13
CA ALA A 13 2.64 3.32 -25.22
C ALA A 13 3.23 3.03 -23.82
N ALA A 14 4.15 2.07 -23.74
CA ALA A 14 4.82 1.75 -22.49
C ALA A 14 5.55 2.96 -21.87
N THR A 15 5.99 3.89 -22.69
CA THR A 15 6.70 5.11 -22.29
C THR A 15 5.78 6.29 -22.00
N ASP A 16 4.47 6.17 -22.25
CA ASP A 16 3.53 7.24 -21.94
C ASP A 16 3.39 7.42 -20.42
N PRO A 17 3.20 8.65 -19.94
CA PRO A 17 3.02 8.91 -18.53
C PRO A 17 1.74 8.24 -17.99
N LEU A 18 1.88 7.50 -16.89
CA LEU A 18 0.73 6.98 -16.14
C LEU A 18 0.18 8.02 -15.17
N TYR A 19 1.07 8.64 -14.39
CA TYR A 19 0.73 9.73 -13.47
C TYR A 19 1.94 10.59 -13.14
N ILE A 20 1.67 11.79 -12.61
CA ILE A 20 2.68 12.69 -12.04
C ILE A 20 2.28 12.97 -10.60
N LEU A 21 3.14 12.59 -9.65
CA LEU A 21 2.95 12.85 -8.23
C LEU A 21 3.97 13.88 -7.74
N TYR A 22 3.48 14.97 -7.16
CA TYR A 22 4.34 16.01 -6.60
C TYR A 22 4.76 15.66 -5.19
N THR A 23 6.06 15.79 -4.92
CA THR A 23 6.66 15.64 -3.60
C THR A 23 7.21 16.97 -3.11
N SER A 24 7.33 17.15 -1.80
CA SER A 24 7.77 18.42 -1.18
C SER A 24 9.20 18.86 -1.57
N GLY A 25 10.00 17.97 -2.14
CA GLY A 25 11.39 18.27 -2.54
C GLY A 25 12.28 18.78 -1.41
N THR A 26 13.54 18.37 -1.40
CA THR A 26 14.52 18.79 -0.36
C THR A 26 14.90 20.27 -0.41
N THR A 27 14.60 20.95 -1.52
CA THR A 27 14.91 22.37 -1.75
C THR A 27 13.71 23.29 -1.50
N GLY A 28 12.60 22.77 -0.98
CA GLY A 28 11.35 23.52 -0.77
C GLY A 28 10.51 23.74 -2.03
N ILE A 29 11.04 23.41 -3.21
CA ILE A 29 10.28 23.47 -4.47
C ILE A 29 9.69 22.09 -4.75
N PRO A 30 8.36 21.95 -4.91
CA PRO A 30 7.74 20.69 -5.25
C PRO A 30 8.31 20.08 -6.54
N LYS A 31 8.60 18.79 -6.52
CA LYS A 31 9.12 18.03 -7.67
C LYS A 31 8.08 17.02 -8.12
N GLY A 32 7.77 17.04 -9.42
CA GLY A 32 6.88 16.06 -10.04
C GLY A 32 7.63 14.75 -10.34
N VAL A 33 7.21 13.67 -9.71
CA VAL A 33 7.68 12.31 -10.02
C VAL A 33 6.79 11.75 -11.12
N VAL A 34 7.34 11.61 -12.31
CA VAL A 34 6.65 11.01 -13.47
C VAL A 34 6.84 9.49 -13.42
N ARG A 35 5.75 8.75 -13.55
CA ARG A 35 5.76 7.31 -13.76
C ARG A 35 5.22 7.00 -15.15
N ASP A 36 5.95 6.19 -15.89
CA ASP A 36 5.51 5.62 -17.16
C ASP A 36 4.62 4.40 -16.95
N ASN A 37 3.92 3.96 -17.98
CA ASN A 37 3.04 2.79 -17.90
C ASN A 37 3.85 1.49 -17.83
N GLY A 38 4.74 1.25 -18.78
CA GLY A 38 5.40 -0.05 -18.93
C GLY A 38 6.48 -0.31 -17.90
N GLY A 39 7.45 0.61 -17.74
CA GLY A 39 8.56 0.45 -16.82
C GLY A 39 8.07 0.35 -15.36
N HIS A 40 7.09 1.18 -15.00
CA HIS A 40 6.47 1.14 -13.68
C HIS A 40 5.75 -0.19 -13.43
N ALA A 41 4.94 -0.67 -14.38
CA ALA A 41 4.24 -1.95 -14.27
C ALA A 41 5.21 -3.12 -14.09
N VAL A 42 6.30 -3.18 -14.87
CA VAL A 42 7.33 -4.22 -14.75
C VAL A 42 7.98 -4.19 -13.37
N ALA A 43 8.40 -3.01 -12.90
CA ALA A 43 9.03 -2.86 -11.58
C ALA A 43 8.12 -3.31 -10.45
N LEU A 44 6.85 -2.91 -10.49
CA LEU A 44 5.86 -3.29 -9.49
C LEU A 44 5.56 -4.79 -9.52
N LYS A 45 5.33 -5.35 -10.71
CA LYS A 45 5.08 -6.79 -10.87
C LYS A 45 6.25 -7.63 -10.37
N TRP A 46 7.47 -7.20 -10.65
CA TRP A 46 8.68 -7.87 -10.21
C TRP A 46 8.87 -7.79 -8.68
N SER A 47 8.55 -6.64 -8.08
CA SER A 47 8.76 -6.43 -6.64
C SER A 47 7.88 -7.30 -5.76
N MET A 48 6.67 -7.67 -6.19
CA MET A 48 5.74 -8.46 -5.38
C MET A 48 6.34 -9.83 -4.98
N PRO A 49 6.78 -10.70 -5.91
CA PRO A 49 7.37 -11.97 -5.53
C PRO A 49 8.81 -11.84 -5.01
N ASN A 50 9.61 -10.87 -5.50
CA ASN A 50 11.05 -10.84 -5.24
C ASN A 50 11.44 -10.00 -4.01
N VAL A 51 10.62 -9.02 -3.64
CA VAL A 51 10.86 -8.15 -2.46
C VAL A 51 9.92 -8.51 -1.32
N PHE A 52 8.65 -8.74 -1.63
CA PHE A 52 7.62 -9.00 -0.61
C PHE A 52 7.28 -10.49 -0.46
N ALA A 53 7.84 -11.37 -1.28
CA ALA A 53 7.57 -12.80 -1.29
C ALA A 53 6.06 -13.13 -1.36
N THR A 54 5.29 -12.30 -2.07
CA THR A 54 3.83 -12.39 -2.16
C THR A 54 3.41 -13.06 -3.46
N GLY A 55 2.53 -14.04 -3.36
CA GLY A 55 1.89 -14.73 -4.49
C GLY A 55 0.54 -14.12 -4.89
N SER A 56 0.07 -14.45 -6.11
CA SER A 56 -1.28 -14.12 -6.55
C SER A 56 -2.32 -14.79 -5.65
N GLY A 57 -3.39 -14.08 -5.31
CA GLY A 57 -4.45 -14.55 -4.42
C GLY A 57 -4.22 -14.23 -2.94
N GLU A 58 -3.00 -13.88 -2.54
CA GLU A 58 -2.69 -13.49 -1.16
C GLU A 58 -3.20 -12.08 -0.83
N VAL A 59 -3.31 -11.82 0.47
CA VAL A 59 -3.72 -10.50 0.97
C VAL A 59 -2.48 -9.68 1.31
N PHE A 60 -2.32 -8.58 0.60
CA PHE A 60 -1.25 -7.61 0.78
C PHE A 60 -1.79 -6.30 1.34
N TRP A 61 -1.19 -5.80 2.39
CA TRP A 61 -1.58 -4.51 2.98
C TRP A 61 -0.41 -3.53 3.04
N ALA A 62 -0.46 -2.51 2.20
CA ALA A 62 0.39 -1.34 2.37
C ALA A 62 -0.34 -0.34 3.29
N ALA A 63 0.00 -0.37 4.58
CA ALA A 63 -0.53 0.57 5.56
C ALA A 63 0.23 1.91 5.47
N SER A 64 -0.03 2.64 4.41
CA SER A 64 0.58 3.93 4.06
C SER A 64 -0.51 4.90 3.59
N ASP A 65 -0.16 6.18 3.52
CA ASP A 65 -1.04 7.18 2.95
C ASP A 65 -1.09 7.06 1.42
N ILE A 66 -2.30 7.02 0.87
CA ILE A 66 -2.53 6.91 -0.58
C ILE A 66 -1.95 8.11 -1.35
N GLY A 67 -1.82 9.27 -0.73
CA GLY A 67 -1.24 10.46 -1.33
C GLY A 67 0.28 10.40 -1.54
N TRP A 68 0.97 9.41 -0.99
CA TRP A 68 2.39 9.20 -1.21
C TRP A 68 2.67 8.25 -2.38
N THR A 69 3.87 8.33 -2.95
CA THR A 69 4.31 7.43 -4.02
C THR A 69 4.16 5.96 -3.62
N VAL A 70 4.51 5.61 -2.38
CA VAL A 70 4.34 4.25 -1.84
C VAL A 70 2.87 3.84 -1.84
N GLY A 71 1.95 4.75 -1.49
CA GLY A 71 0.52 4.49 -1.51
C GLY A 71 0.02 4.18 -2.92
N HIS A 72 0.35 5.00 -3.90
CA HIS A 72 0.02 4.73 -5.30
C HIS A 72 0.57 3.38 -5.77
N CYS A 73 1.87 3.12 -5.50
CA CYS A 73 2.53 1.91 -5.94
C CYS A 73 1.94 0.65 -5.29
N TYR A 74 1.78 0.64 -3.97
CA TYR A 74 1.58 -0.60 -3.20
C TYR A 74 0.23 -0.70 -2.49
N ILE A 75 -0.62 0.33 -2.53
CA ILE A 75 -2.05 0.18 -2.20
C ILE A 75 -2.85 -0.14 -3.47
N VAL A 76 -2.53 0.51 -4.60
CA VAL A 76 -3.34 0.43 -5.82
C VAL A 76 -2.70 -0.47 -6.85
N TYR A 77 -1.55 -0.07 -7.42
CA TYR A 77 -1.06 -0.70 -8.65
C TYR A 77 -0.46 -2.09 -8.45
N ALA A 78 0.53 -2.24 -7.58
CA ALA A 78 1.30 -3.48 -7.46
C ALA A 78 0.46 -4.69 -7.04
N PRO A 79 -0.34 -4.64 -5.95
CA PRO A 79 -1.12 -5.79 -5.53
C PRO A 79 -2.15 -6.19 -6.59
N LEU A 80 -2.87 -5.23 -7.16
CA LEU A 80 -3.89 -5.52 -8.17
C LEU A 80 -3.28 -6.08 -9.46
N LEU A 81 -2.15 -5.51 -9.92
CA LEU A 81 -1.41 -6.01 -11.07
C LEU A 81 -0.84 -7.41 -10.84
N HIS A 82 -0.50 -7.75 -9.60
CA HIS A 82 0.00 -9.08 -9.24
C HIS A 82 -1.10 -10.11 -9.03
N GLY A 83 -2.36 -9.68 -8.87
CA GLY A 83 -3.51 -10.52 -8.58
C GLY A 83 -3.72 -10.79 -7.10
N CYS A 84 -3.22 -9.90 -6.24
CA CYS A 84 -3.43 -9.93 -4.80
C CYS A 84 -4.73 -9.22 -4.40
N THR A 85 -5.25 -9.56 -3.24
CA THR A 85 -6.20 -8.70 -2.55
C THR A 85 -5.44 -7.58 -1.84
N THR A 86 -5.88 -6.34 -2.01
CA THR A 86 -5.31 -5.18 -1.31
C THR A 86 -6.25 -4.70 -0.21
N VAL A 87 -5.69 -4.24 0.91
CA VAL A 87 -6.45 -3.64 2.00
C VAL A 87 -6.38 -2.13 1.87
N LEU A 88 -7.54 -1.48 1.74
CA LEU A 88 -7.69 -0.04 1.83
C LEU A 88 -8.21 0.30 3.23
N TYR A 89 -7.38 0.97 4.03
CA TYR A 89 -7.64 1.23 5.43
C TYR A 89 -7.74 2.73 5.71
N GLU A 90 -8.85 3.14 6.30
CA GLU A 90 -9.06 4.50 6.78
C GLU A 90 -8.81 4.54 8.30
N GLY A 91 -7.58 4.91 8.68
CA GLY A 91 -7.19 4.98 10.08
C GLY A 91 -5.72 5.29 10.27
N LYS A 92 -5.29 5.31 11.52
CA LYS A 92 -3.91 5.57 11.93
C LYS A 92 -3.34 4.35 12.66
N PRO A 93 -2.02 4.21 12.77
CA PRO A 93 -1.41 3.11 13.50
C PRO A 93 -1.72 3.12 15.01
N VAL A 94 -2.07 4.29 15.54
CA VAL A 94 -2.46 4.49 16.96
C VAL A 94 -3.65 5.46 17.03
N GLY A 95 -4.47 5.32 18.07
CA GLY A 95 -5.61 6.23 18.31
C GLY A 95 -6.83 6.04 17.39
N THR A 96 -6.90 4.95 16.59
CA THR A 96 -8.03 4.61 15.74
C THR A 96 -8.36 3.11 15.73
N PRO A 97 -8.93 2.57 16.80
CA PRO A 97 -9.17 3.17 18.11
C PRO A 97 -7.97 3.14 19.05
N ASP A 98 -7.00 2.24 18.83
CA ASP A 98 -5.82 2.00 19.68
C ASP A 98 -4.64 1.43 18.88
N ALA A 99 -3.52 1.13 19.56
CA ALA A 99 -2.32 0.56 18.93
C ALA A 99 -2.46 -0.90 18.43
N GLY A 100 -3.57 -1.55 18.73
CA GLY A 100 -3.89 -2.91 18.24
C GLY A 100 -4.62 -2.94 16.91
N ALA A 101 -4.97 -1.77 16.34
CA ALA A 101 -5.79 -1.68 15.14
C ALA A 101 -5.17 -2.43 13.94
N PHE A 102 -3.86 -2.29 13.73
CA PHE A 102 -3.17 -2.98 12.63
C PHE A 102 -3.20 -4.50 12.78
N TRP A 103 -3.01 -5.00 13.98
CA TRP A 103 -3.03 -6.44 14.25
C TRP A 103 -4.41 -7.04 14.06
N ARG A 104 -5.47 -6.33 14.48
CA ARG A 104 -6.85 -6.75 14.21
C ARG A 104 -7.16 -6.82 12.72
N VAL A 105 -6.74 -5.84 11.94
CA VAL A 105 -6.92 -5.85 10.47
C VAL A 105 -6.15 -7.02 9.85
N CYS A 106 -4.91 -7.24 10.27
CA CYS A 106 -4.12 -8.39 9.79
C CYS A 106 -4.83 -9.71 10.06
N ALA A 107 -5.26 -9.94 11.29
CA ALA A 107 -5.96 -11.17 11.68
C ALA A 107 -7.30 -11.33 10.97
N GLN A 108 -8.09 -10.26 10.90
CA GLN A 108 -9.44 -10.28 10.31
C GLN A 108 -9.42 -10.60 8.81
N HIS A 109 -8.41 -10.10 8.09
CA HIS A 109 -8.33 -10.23 6.65
C HIS A 109 -7.29 -11.24 6.16
N GLY A 110 -6.61 -11.94 7.07
CA GLY A 110 -5.56 -12.90 6.71
C GLY A 110 -4.41 -12.26 5.93
N VAL A 111 -3.94 -11.09 6.40
CA VAL A 111 -2.88 -10.34 5.72
C VAL A 111 -1.57 -11.11 5.78
N GLY A 112 -1.08 -11.57 4.63
CA GLY A 112 0.20 -12.26 4.52
C GLY A 112 1.40 -11.31 4.59
N VAL A 113 1.25 -10.09 4.10
CA VAL A 113 2.29 -9.06 4.13
C VAL A 113 1.72 -7.72 4.59
N LEU A 114 2.29 -7.19 5.67
CA LEU A 114 2.06 -5.82 6.14
C LEU A 114 3.27 -4.94 5.78
N PHE A 115 3.09 -4.03 4.85
CA PHE A 115 4.09 -3.05 4.44
C PHE A 115 3.73 -1.68 4.99
N THR A 116 4.55 -1.15 5.90
CA THR A 116 4.30 0.17 6.51
C THR A 116 5.59 0.91 6.85
N ALA A 117 5.46 2.18 7.23
CA ALA A 117 6.61 2.99 7.60
C ALA A 117 7.17 2.61 8.99
N PRO A 118 8.48 2.68 9.21
CA PRO A 118 9.08 2.43 10.53
C PRO A 118 8.52 3.33 11.64
N THR A 119 8.06 4.53 11.29
CA THR A 119 7.40 5.47 12.21
C THR A 119 6.08 4.94 12.76
N ALA A 120 5.32 4.17 11.96
CA ALA A 120 4.09 3.52 12.41
C ALA A 120 4.39 2.48 13.49
N PHE A 121 5.37 1.60 13.25
CA PHE A 121 5.79 0.60 14.24
C PHE A 121 6.34 1.24 15.52
N ARG A 122 7.10 2.33 15.40
CA ARG A 122 7.58 3.05 16.60
C ARG A 122 6.43 3.65 17.40
N ALA A 123 5.40 4.17 16.74
CA ALA A 123 4.22 4.70 17.40
C ALA A 123 3.44 3.59 18.14
N ILE A 124 3.21 2.46 17.48
CA ILE A 124 2.58 1.28 18.08
C ILE A 124 3.38 0.79 19.28
N LYS A 125 4.71 0.60 19.11
CA LYS A 125 5.60 0.13 20.19
C LYS A 125 5.64 1.06 21.39
N ARG A 126 5.47 2.36 21.20
CA ARG A 126 5.42 3.32 22.32
C ARG A 126 4.18 3.13 23.18
N GLU A 127 3.04 2.76 22.58
CA GLU A 127 1.78 2.54 23.28
C GLU A 127 1.61 1.09 23.78
N ASP A 128 2.21 0.13 23.08
CA ASP A 128 2.25 -1.29 23.45
C ASP A 128 3.69 -1.82 23.46
N PRO A 129 4.52 -1.42 24.47
CA PRO A 129 5.93 -1.78 24.53
C PRO A 129 6.21 -3.28 24.61
N GLU A 130 5.27 -4.03 25.19
CA GLU A 130 5.38 -5.49 25.39
C GLU A 130 4.75 -6.28 24.24
N GLY A 131 4.08 -5.63 23.28
CA GLY A 131 3.42 -6.28 22.15
C GLY A 131 2.18 -7.11 22.54
N LYS A 132 1.53 -6.79 23.66
CA LYS A 132 0.37 -7.54 24.12
C LYS A 132 -0.81 -7.49 23.17
N LEU A 133 -1.01 -6.35 22.52
CA LEU A 133 -2.07 -6.17 21.53
C LEU A 133 -1.80 -6.98 20.25
N MET A 134 -0.54 -7.20 19.90
CA MET A 134 -0.14 -8.05 18.79
C MET A 134 -0.33 -9.53 19.12
N THR A 135 0.17 -9.97 20.28
CA THR A 135 0.13 -11.37 20.71
C THR A 135 -1.26 -11.86 21.09
N ALA A 136 -2.24 -10.95 21.17
CA ALA A 136 -3.66 -11.31 21.36
C ALA A 136 -4.29 -11.90 20.08
N HIS A 137 -3.58 -11.87 18.95
CA HIS A 137 -4.03 -12.39 17.67
C HIS A 137 -3.10 -13.49 17.16
N ASP A 138 -3.67 -14.44 16.43
CA ASP A 138 -2.93 -15.43 15.64
C ASP A 138 -2.61 -14.78 14.28
N LEU A 139 -1.32 -14.45 14.06
CA LEU A 139 -0.84 -13.69 12.90
C LEU A 139 0.15 -14.52 12.08
#